data_8555f1d4217f4f0e82acd5398347a255
#
_entry.id   8555f1d4217f4f0e82acd5398347a255
#
_cell.length_a   1.000
_cell.length_b   1.000
_cell.length_c   1.000
_cell.angle_alpha   90.00
_cell.angle_beta   90.00
_cell.angle_gamma   90.00
#
_symmetry.space_group_name_H-M   'P 1'
#
loop_
_entity.id
_entity.type
_entity.pdbx_description
1 polymer ?
#
loop_
_entity_poly.entity_id
_entity_poly.type
_entity_poly.pdbx_seq_one_letter_code
_entity_poly.pdbx_strand_id
1 'polypeptide(L)'
;ENPNLKVLDIGCGFTANKRANTIADVQDFSDFYPQKKFVKITEKKLPFQNKEFDFVIASHVVEHVEDFEFFLKELERISSKGYIELPSRLGDNLVFENVKEHIWWFVYDDIKNILIASKRNQSIAPFLSVSTSKKFDNLFRESMVLELLWENKIDYIIDDNIKNLELKK
;
A
#
# COMPACT_ATOMS: atom_id res chain seq x y z
N GLU A 1 -21.05 -11.25 -7.74
CA GLU A 1 -19.74 -10.79 -8.24
C GLU A 1 -19.81 -10.72 -9.77
N ASN A 2 -19.41 -9.59 -10.35
CA ASN A 2 -19.36 -9.48 -11.82
C ASN A 2 -18.04 -10.12 -12.30
N PRO A 3 -18.07 -11.24 -13.04
CA PRO A 3 -16.86 -11.96 -13.47
C PRO A 3 -16.03 -11.18 -14.51
N ASN A 4 -16.56 -10.09 -15.04
CA ASN A 4 -15.92 -9.28 -16.08
C ASN A 4 -15.13 -8.08 -15.52
N LEU A 5 -15.10 -7.88 -14.19
CA LEU A 5 -14.33 -6.79 -13.58
C LEU A 5 -12.84 -6.99 -13.82
N LYS A 6 -12.21 -5.94 -14.37
CA LYS A 6 -10.75 -5.88 -14.50
C LYS A 6 -10.16 -5.36 -13.20
N VAL A 7 -9.60 -6.26 -12.42
CA VAL A 7 -8.97 -5.95 -11.12
C VAL A 7 -7.47 -6.14 -11.24
N LEU A 8 -6.71 -5.09 -10.91
CA LEU A 8 -5.26 -5.13 -10.80
C LEU A 8 -4.87 -5.25 -9.32
N ASP A 9 -3.91 -6.10 -9.03
CA ASP A 9 -3.15 -6.11 -7.78
C ASP A 9 -1.70 -5.71 -8.09
N ILE A 10 -1.27 -4.54 -7.61
CA ILE A 10 0.05 -3.97 -7.85
C ILE A 10 0.94 -4.15 -6.61
N GLY A 11 2.19 -4.57 -6.81
CA GLY A 11 3.07 -5.01 -5.73
C GLY A 11 2.60 -6.34 -5.14
N CYS A 12 2.20 -7.26 -6.00
CA CYS A 12 1.52 -8.50 -5.62
C CYS A 12 2.37 -9.45 -4.76
N GLY A 13 3.70 -9.39 -4.87
CA GLY A 13 4.61 -10.27 -4.16
C GLY A 13 4.18 -11.74 -4.21
N PHE A 14 4.34 -12.44 -3.09
CA PHE A 14 3.92 -13.83 -2.91
C PHE A 14 2.47 -13.99 -2.44
N THR A 15 1.73 -12.89 -2.26
CA THR A 15 0.39 -12.91 -1.63
C THR A 15 -0.66 -12.23 -2.49
N ALA A 16 -0.57 -12.37 -3.82
CA ALA A 16 -1.50 -11.77 -4.76
C ALA A 16 -2.96 -11.99 -4.41
N ASN A 17 -3.76 -10.94 -4.50
CA ASN A 17 -5.18 -11.01 -4.20
C ASN A 17 -5.89 -11.98 -5.15
N LYS A 18 -6.70 -12.85 -4.58
CA LYS A 18 -7.41 -13.89 -5.34
C LYS A 18 -8.39 -13.32 -6.37
N ARG A 19 -8.94 -12.13 -6.12
CA ARG A 19 -9.91 -11.45 -7.00
C ARG A 19 -9.25 -10.71 -8.17
N ALA A 20 -7.94 -10.42 -8.07
CA ALA A 20 -7.22 -9.79 -9.18
C ALA A 20 -7.04 -10.78 -10.35
N ASN A 21 -7.39 -10.33 -11.55
CA ASN A 21 -7.13 -11.07 -12.80
C ASN A 21 -5.84 -10.61 -13.48
N THR A 22 -5.37 -9.41 -13.17
CA THR A 22 -4.06 -8.91 -13.54
C THR A 22 -3.26 -8.61 -12.26
N ILE A 23 -1.99 -8.97 -12.26
CA ILE A 23 -1.07 -8.69 -11.17
C ILE A 23 0.19 -8.04 -11.72
N ALA A 24 0.81 -7.16 -10.95
CA ALA A 24 2.01 -6.46 -11.37
C ALA A 24 2.99 -6.29 -10.22
N ASP A 25 4.29 -6.38 -10.53
CA ASP A 25 5.35 -6.18 -9.55
C ASP A 25 6.65 -5.77 -10.25
N VAL A 26 7.58 -5.19 -9.49
CA VAL A 26 8.95 -4.90 -9.95
C VAL A 26 9.80 -6.17 -10.03
N GLN A 27 9.52 -7.18 -9.22
CA GLN A 27 10.09 -8.51 -9.31
C GLN A 27 9.21 -9.39 -10.19
N ASP A 28 9.81 -10.41 -10.80
CA ASP A 28 9.07 -11.34 -11.63
C ASP A 28 8.49 -12.48 -10.80
N PHE A 29 7.17 -12.51 -10.69
CA PHE A 29 6.39 -13.53 -9.99
C PHE A 29 5.53 -14.36 -10.95
N SER A 30 5.75 -14.30 -12.25
CA SER A 30 4.93 -15.00 -13.26
C SER A 30 4.82 -16.49 -13.01
N ASP A 31 5.91 -17.13 -12.61
CA ASP A 31 5.95 -18.58 -12.33
C ASP A 31 5.09 -18.98 -11.10
N PHE A 32 4.88 -18.05 -10.16
CA PHE A 32 4.03 -18.30 -8.98
C PHE A 32 2.54 -18.21 -9.30
N TYR A 33 2.18 -17.49 -10.38
CA TYR A 33 0.79 -17.20 -10.71
C TYR A 33 0.45 -17.54 -12.17
N PRO A 34 0.63 -18.80 -12.61
CA PRO A 34 0.44 -19.17 -14.01
C PRO A 34 -0.99 -18.95 -14.53
N GLN A 35 -1.97 -18.75 -13.62
CA GLN A 35 -3.37 -18.49 -13.95
C GLN A 35 -3.71 -17.02 -14.11
N LYS A 36 -2.78 -16.10 -13.74
CA LYS A 36 -3.02 -14.66 -13.76
C LYS A 36 -2.18 -13.98 -14.85
N LYS A 37 -2.70 -12.89 -15.39
CA LYS A 37 -1.91 -12.02 -16.25
C LYS A 37 -0.89 -11.27 -15.39
N PHE A 38 0.40 -11.63 -15.50
CA PHE A 38 1.48 -10.91 -14.82
C PHE A 38 2.05 -9.82 -15.72
N VAL A 39 2.35 -8.64 -15.13
CA VAL A 39 2.99 -7.51 -15.79
C VAL A 39 4.17 -7.03 -14.93
N LYS A 40 5.38 -7.10 -15.47
CA LYS A 40 6.57 -6.59 -14.79
C LYS A 40 6.63 -5.08 -14.90
N ILE A 41 6.83 -4.39 -13.77
CA ILE A 41 7.01 -2.94 -13.70
C ILE A 41 8.50 -2.65 -13.80
N THR A 42 8.90 -1.85 -14.79
CA THR A 42 10.30 -1.50 -15.04
C THR A 42 10.57 0.00 -14.98
N GLU A 43 9.50 0.82 -14.97
CA GLU A 43 9.57 2.27 -15.00
C GLU A 43 8.64 2.88 -13.94
N LYS A 44 8.88 4.15 -13.57
CA LYS A 44 7.99 4.89 -12.66
C LYS A 44 6.56 5.00 -13.21
N LYS A 45 6.42 5.24 -14.52
CA LYS A 45 5.12 5.25 -15.17
C LYS A 45 4.63 3.82 -15.35
N LEU A 46 3.45 3.53 -14.83
CA LEU A 46 2.87 2.20 -14.92
C LEU A 46 2.51 1.84 -16.37
N PRO A 47 2.83 0.60 -16.83
CA PRO A 47 2.65 0.18 -18.24
C PRO A 47 1.19 -0.15 -18.57
N PHE A 48 0.26 0.69 -18.13
CA PHE A 48 -1.18 0.52 -18.31
C PHE A 48 -1.80 1.77 -18.95
N GLN A 49 -2.93 1.60 -19.64
CA GLN A 49 -3.69 2.70 -20.22
C GLN A 49 -4.50 3.46 -19.16
N ASN A 50 -4.95 4.67 -19.49
CA ASN A 50 -5.85 5.41 -18.64
C ASN A 50 -7.16 4.63 -18.43
N LYS A 51 -7.56 4.49 -17.15
CA LYS A 51 -8.79 3.78 -16.77
C LYS A 51 -8.91 2.37 -17.36
N GLU A 52 -7.77 1.67 -17.44
CA GLU A 52 -7.71 0.29 -17.92
C GLU A 52 -8.42 -0.69 -16.97
N PHE A 53 -8.40 -0.37 -15.66
CA PHE A 53 -8.96 -1.23 -14.63
C PHE A 53 -10.21 -0.63 -13.98
N ASP A 54 -11.13 -1.51 -13.60
CA ASP A 54 -12.31 -1.15 -12.82
C ASP A 54 -11.95 -0.94 -11.34
N PHE A 55 -10.91 -1.64 -10.87
CA PHE A 55 -10.44 -1.57 -9.49
C PHE A 55 -8.95 -1.90 -9.39
N VAL A 56 -8.23 -1.14 -8.56
CA VAL A 56 -6.80 -1.37 -8.27
C VAL A 56 -6.62 -1.64 -6.78
N ILE A 57 -5.83 -2.66 -6.46
CA ILE A 57 -5.38 -3.00 -5.11
C ILE A 57 -3.90 -2.67 -5.01
N ALA A 58 -3.51 -1.91 -4.00
CA ALA A 58 -2.13 -1.64 -3.63
C ALA A 58 -1.96 -1.90 -2.13
N SER A 59 -1.54 -3.11 -1.78
CA SER A 59 -1.37 -3.54 -0.39
C SER A 59 0.11 -3.65 -0.06
N HIS A 60 0.58 -2.87 0.92
CA HIS A 60 1.98 -2.80 1.35
C HIS A 60 2.94 -2.47 0.20
N VAL A 61 2.68 -1.36 -0.50
CA VAL A 61 3.47 -0.89 -1.66
C VAL A 61 3.90 0.57 -1.51
N VAL A 62 2.95 1.44 -1.17
CA VAL A 62 3.16 2.90 -1.22
C VAL A 62 4.26 3.36 -0.28
N GLU A 63 4.42 2.68 0.86
CA GLU A 63 5.46 2.95 1.86
C GLU A 63 6.88 2.72 1.37
N HIS A 64 7.05 1.91 0.33
CA HIS A 64 8.35 1.63 -0.31
C HIS A 64 8.69 2.59 -1.44
N VAL A 65 7.69 3.30 -1.98
CA VAL A 65 7.87 4.10 -3.20
C VAL A 65 8.45 5.47 -2.86
N GLU A 66 9.64 5.78 -3.37
CA GLU A 66 10.32 7.06 -3.12
C GLU A 66 9.45 8.25 -3.51
N ASP A 67 8.87 8.22 -4.72
CA ASP A 67 7.97 9.22 -5.27
C ASP A 67 6.52 8.73 -5.17
N PHE A 68 6.03 8.60 -3.93
CA PHE A 68 4.68 8.08 -3.69
C PHE A 68 3.59 8.98 -4.27
N GLU A 69 3.83 10.29 -4.36
CA GLU A 69 2.88 11.24 -4.93
C GLU A 69 2.63 10.95 -6.42
N PHE A 70 3.70 10.69 -7.18
CA PHE A 70 3.57 10.27 -8.57
C PHE A 70 2.88 8.90 -8.67
N PHE A 71 3.21 7.97 -7.78
CA PHE A 71 2.60 6.65 -7.77
C PHE A 71 1.10 6.71 -7.49
N LEU A 72 0.64 7.52 -6.53
CA LEU A 72 -0.79 7.72 -6.28
C LEU A 72 -1.52 8.28 -7.51
N LYS A 73 -0.92 9.26 -8.21
CA LYS A 73 -1.46 9.79 -9.47
C LYS A 73 -1.52 8.73 -10.58
N GLU A 74 -0.56 7.82 -10.62
CA GLU A 74 -0.60 6.68 -11.54
C GLU A 74 -1.74 5.71 -11.20
N LEU A 75 -1.99 5.42 -9.91
CA LEU A 75 -3.16 4.64 -9.50
C LEU A 75 -4.47 5.30 -9.96
N GLU A 76 -4.60 6.62 -9.72
CA GLU A 76 -5.74 7.41 -10.18
C GLU A 76 -5.86 7.41 -11.72
N ARG A 77 -4.75 7.42 -12.45
CA ARG A 77 -4.74 7.39 -13.91
C ARG A 77 -5.28 6.07 -14.46
N ILE A 78 -4.84 4.95 -13.89
CA ILE A 78 -5.16 3.62 -14.41
C ILE A 78 -6.51 3.07 -13.94
N SER A 79 -7.09 3.64 -12.87
CA SER A 79 -8.41 3.26 -12.36
C SER A 79 -9.16 4.48 -11.84
N SER A 80 -10.47 4.33 -11.63
CA SER A 80 -11.29 5.31 -10.91
C SER A 80 -11.57 4.90 -9.47
N LYS A 81 -11.25 3.67 -9.11
CA LYS A 81 -11.53 3.10 -7.79
C LYS A 81 -10.41 2.19 -7.36
N GLY A 82 -10.16 2.13 -6.07
CA GLY A 82 -9.18 1.19 -5.56
C GLY A 82 -9.15 1.10 -4.05
N TYR A 83 -8.25 0.26 -3.61
CA TYR A 83 -7.95 -0.02 -2.22
C TYR A 83 -6.45 0.12 -2.00
N ILE A 84 -6.09 0.85 -0.97
CA ILE A 84 -4.72 0.96 -0.48
C ILE A 84 -4.69 0.41 0.94
N GLU A 85 -3.73 -0.47 1.20
CA GLU A 85 -3.42 -0.97 2.52
C GLU A 85 -1.99 -0.61 2.87
N LEU A 86 -1.78 -0.10 4.08
CA LEU A 86 -0.49 0.36 4.58
C LEU A 86 -0.29 -0.14 6.01
N PRO A 87 0.94 -0.38 6.45
CA PRO A 87 1.18 -0.63 7.86
C PRO A 87 0.87 0.64 8.66
N SER A 88 0.24 0.47 9.82
CA SER A 88 0.15 1.57 10.76
C SER A 88 1.56 1.93 11.27
N ARG A 89 1.74 3.15 11.80
CA ARG A 89 3.02 3.54 12.42
C ARG A 89 3.43 2.59 13.55
N LEU A 90 2.44 2.05 14.29
CA LEU A 90 2.71 1.07 15.33
C LEU A 90 3.24 -0.23 14.69
N GLY A 91 2.50 -0.81 13.75
CA GLY A 91 2.89 -2.04 13.07
C GLY A 91 4.26 -1.94 12.43
N ASP A 92 4.50 -0.82 11.71
CA ASP A 92 5.76 -0.57 11.02
C ASP A 92 6.97 -0.48 11.97
N ASN A 93 6.82 0.18 13.12
CA ASN A 93 7.90 0.32 14.10
C ASN A 93 8.32 -1.00 14.76
N LEU A 94 7.41 -1.97 14.82
CA LEU A 94 7.65 -3.23 15.54
C LEU A 94 8.42 -4.27 14.72
N VAL A 95 8.50 -4.12 13.39
CA VAL A 95 8.99 -5.13 12.44
C VAL A 95 10.43 -4.84 12.00
N PHE A 96 11.32 -5.82 12.13
CA PHE A 96 12.75 -5.67 11.78
C PHE A 96 12.99 -5.34 10.31
N GLU A 97 12.29 -6.04 9.42
CA GLU A 97 12.48 -5.94 7.97
C GLU A 97 12.10 -4.55 7.46
N ASN A 98 11.06 -3.94 8.04
CA ASN A 98 10.54 -2.63 7.63
C ASN A 98 11.55 -1.49 7.82
N VAL A 99 12.49 -1.63 8.75
CA VAL A 99 13.48 -0.58 9.06
C VAL A 99 14.28 -0.12 7.84
N LYS A 100 14.58 -1.04 6.93
CA LYS A 100 15.41 -0.77 5.74
C LYS A 100 14.60 -0.53 4.48
N GLU A 101 13.36 -1.03 4.43
CA GLU A 101 12.58 -1.11 3.20
C GLU A 101 11.52 -0.03 3.11
N HIS A 102 10.99 0.44 4.25
CA HIS A 102 9.97 1.47 4.27
C HIS A 102 10.59 2.87 4.34
N ILE A 103 10.15 3.74 3.45
CA ILE A 103 10.62 5.13 3.33
C ILE A 103 9.65 6.09 4.02
N TRP A 104 8.36 5.73 3.97
CA TRP A 104 7.28 6.59 4.41
C TRP A 104 6.47 5.96 5.54
N TRP A 105 5.97 6.81 6.42
CA TRP A 105 4.89 6.51 7.34
C TRP A 105 3.62 7.23 6.93
N PHE A 106 2.50 6.56 7.15
CA PHE A 106 1.20 7.11 6.88
C PHE A 106 0.32 7.08 8.11
N VAL A 107 -0.59 8.06 8.19
CA VAL A 107 -1.73 8.11 9.10
C VAL A 107 -2.96 8.42 8.25
N TYR A 108 -4.09 7.86 8.58
CA TYR A 108 -5.34 8.14 7.89
C TYR A 108 -6.29 8.91 8.81
N ASP A 109 -6.69 10.11 8.36
CA ASP A 109 -7.75 10.91 8.98
C ASP A 109 -9.08 10.50 8.32
N ASP A 110 -9.83 9.63 8.97
CA ASP A 110 -11.08 9.07 8.46
C ASP A 110 -12.23 10.09 8.41
N ILE A 111 -12.15 11.14 9.23
CA ILE A 111 -13.13 12.23 9.22
C ILE A 111 -12.98 13.08 7.95
N LYS A 112 -11.75 13.37 7.57
CA LYS A 112 -11.44 14.19 6.39
C LYS A 112 -11.23 13.37 5.14
N ASN A 113 -11.13 12.05 5.27
CA ASN A 113 -10.74 11.13 4.19
C ASN A 113 -9.40 11.50 3.55
N ILE A 114 -8.40 11.81 4.37
CA ILE A 114 -7.08 12.28 3.94
C ILE A 114 -5.99 11.34 4.45
N LEU A 115 -5.09 10.93 3.56
CA LEU A 115 -3.86 10.23 3.91
C LEU A 115 -2.78 11.25 4.29
N ILE A 116 -2.19 11.12 5.47
CA ILE A 116 -1.14 12.00 5.96
C ILE A 116 0.18 11.25 5.90
N ALA A 117 1.08 11.70 5.03
CA ALA A 117 2.39 11.12 4.84
C ALA A 117 3.47 11.87 5.63
N SER A 118 4.43 11.15 6.18
CA SER A 118 5.65 11.69 6.76
C SER A 118 6.85 10.80 6.46
N LYS A 119 8.05 11.35 6.48
CA LYS A 119 9.26 10.53 6.38
C LYS A 119 9.34 9.56 7.56
N ARG A 120 9.71 8.32 7.27
CA ARG A 120 9.89 7.29 8.29
C ARG A 120 10.98 7.69 9.29
N ASN A 121 10.69 7.55 10.57
CA ASN A 121 11.62 7.80 11.65
C ASN A 121 11.46 6.74 12.75
N GLN A 122 12.36 5.75 12.80
CA GLN A 122 12.30 4.67 13.76
C GLN A 122 12.44 5.21 15.20
N SER A 123 11.42 4.99 16.01
CA SER A 123 11.35 5.49 17.38
C SER A 123 11.43 4.39 18.45
N ILE A 124 11.18 3.14 18.05
CA ILE A 124 11.18 1.96 18.94
C ILE A 124 12.12 0.92 18.35
N ALA A 125 12.91 0.24 19.17
CA ALA A 125 13.69 -0.91 18.70
C ALA A 125 12.72 -2.02 18.24
N PRO A 126 12.79 -2.48 16.97
CA PRO A 126 11.90 -3.51 16.47
C PRO A 126 12.20 -4.85 17.13
N PHE A 127 11.18 -5.67 17.33
CA PHE A 127 11.30 -6.98 17.96
C PHE A 127 10.42 -8.08 17.33
N LEU A 128 9.69 -7.75 16.29
CA LEU A 128 8.87 -8.71 15.53
C LEU A 128 9.48 -8.97 14.15
N SER A 129 9.36 -10.20 13.67
CA SER A 129 9.53 -10.52 12.26
C SER A 129 8.22 -10.28 11.50
N VAL A 130 8.29 -10.08 10.19
CA VAL A 130 7.10 -9.99 9.32
C VAL A 130 6.14 -11.17 9.53
N SER A 131 6.67 -12.39 9.67
CA SER A 131 5.83 -13.58 9.88
C SER A 131 5.06 -13.56 11.20
N THR A 132 5.64 -12.96 12.25
CA THR A 132 4.98 -12.78 13.54
C THR A 132 3.99 -11.62 13.49
N SER A 133 4.35 -10.51 12.84
CA SER A 133 3.47 -9.35 12.66
C SER A 133 2.17 -9.72 11.96
N LYS A 134 2.21 -10.56 10.93
CA LYS A 134 1.00 -11.05 10.25
C LYS A 134 -0.03 -11.72 11.17
N LYS A 135 0.39 -12.27 12.30
CA LYS A 135 -0.55 -12.80 13.31
C LYS A 135 -1.23 -11.67 14.07
N PHE A 136 -0.49 -10.59 14.37
CA PHE A 136 -1.06 -9.39 14.99
C PHE A 136 -2.01 -8.67 14.04
N ASP A 137 -1.68 -8.59 12.74
CA ASP A 137 -2.55 -8.00 11.72
C ASP A 137 -3.92 -8.69 11.66
N ASN A 138 -3.96 -10.00 11.87
CA ASN A 138 -5.21 -10.74 11.92
C ASN A 138 -6.02 -10.53 13.21
N LEU A 139 -5.33 -10.29 14.35
CA LEU A 139 -5.96 -10.15 15.65
C LEU A 139 -6.26 -8.69 16.02
N PHE A 140 -5.44 -7.75 15.54
CA PHE A 140 -5.45 -6.34 15.91
C PHE A 140 -5.40 -5.46 14.66
N ARG A 141 -6.13 -5.84 13.60
CA ARG A 141 -6.06 -5.22 12.28
C ARG A 141 -6.17 -3.69 12.32
N GLU A 142 -7.17 -3.17 13.01
CA GLU A 142 -7.40 -1.72 13.13
C GLU A 142 -6.22 -0.94 13.75
N SER A 143 -5.40 -1.61 14.56
CA SER A 143 -4.21 -1.01 15.19
C SER A 143 -2.95 -1.20 14.35
N MET A 144 -2.90 -2.23 13.53
CA MET A 144 -1.69 -2.62 12.80
C MET A 144 -1.68 -2.16 11.35
N VAL A 145 -2.86 -1.92 10.77
CA VAL A 145 -3.03 -1.67 9.34
C VAL A 145 -3.93 -0.45 9.11
N LEU A 146 -3.61 0.35 8.11
CA LEU A 146 -4.46 1.40 7.58
C LEU A 146 -5.10 0.91 6.29
N GLU A 147 -6.39 1.11 6.15
CA GLU A 147 -7.17 0.70 4.98
C GLU A 147 -7.88 1.91 4.38
N LEU A 148 -7.61 2.20 3.13
CA LEU A 148 -8.21 3.30 2.38
C LEU A 148 -8.91 2.77 1.13
N LEU A 149 -10.23 2.92 1.08
CA LEU A 149 -11.00 2.81 -0.15
C LEU A 149 -11.09 4.20 -0.78
N TRP A 150 -10.75 4.32 -2.06
CA TRP A 150 -10.78 5.59 -2.78
C TRP A 150 -11.60 5.51 -4.07
N GLU A 151 -12.15 6.66 -4.45
CA GLU A 151 -12.88 6.85 -5.70
C GLU A 151 -12.49 8.18 -6.35
N ASN A 152 -12.06 8.12 -7.61
CA ASN A 152 -11.59 9.20 -8.47
C ASN A 152 -10.31 9.90 -8.02
N LYS A 153 -10.13 10.14 -6.72
CA LYS A 153 -9.00 10.87 -6.17
C LYS A 153 -8.55 10.29 -4.84
N ILE A 154 -7.24 10.33 -4.61
CA ILE A 154 -6.61 9.98 -3.34
C ILE A 154 -6.10 11.28 -2.71
N ASP A 155 -6.82 11.80 -1.72
CA ASP A 155 -6.40 13.02 -1.03
C ASP A 155 -5.29 12.70 -0.02
N TYR A 156 -4.22 13.46 -0.08
CA TYR A 156 -3.08 13.33 0.84
C TYR A 156 -2.45 14.69 1.17
N ILE A 157 -1.74 14.74 2.29
CA ILE A 157 -0.86 15.83 2.67
C ILE A 157 0.48 15.25 3.16
N ILE A 158 1.55 16.04 3.03
CA ILE A 158 2.85 15.72 3.62
C ILE A 158 3.00 16.58 4.87
N ASP A 159 3.20 15.95 6.02
CA ASP A 159 3.42 16.64 7.29
C ASP A 159 4.59 16.01 8.05
N ASP A 160 5.76 16.62 7.89
CA ASP A 160 6.96 16.22 8.63
C ASP A 160 6.91 16.58 10.13
N ASN A 161 5.92 17.36 10.57
CA ASN A 161 5.75 17.76 11.98
C ASN A 161 4.94 16.74 12.80
N ILE A 162 4.39 15.69 12.20
CA ILE A 162 3.71 14.58 12.91
C ILE A 162 4.62 13.92 13.97
N LYS A 163 5.92 14.23 13.98
CA LYS A 163 6.85 13.86 15.06
C LYS A 163 6.36 14.22 16.46
N ASN A 164 5.43 15.15 16.61
CA ASN A 164 4.98 15.76 17.87
C ASN A 164 3.49 15.54 18.18
N LEU A 165 2.87 14.50 17.66
CA LEU A 165 1.65 13.99 18.30
C LEU A 165 2.05 13.29 19.61
N GLU A 166 2.79 14.00 20.46
CA GLU A 166 2.77 13.74 21.88
C GLU A 166 1.33 13.87 22.33
N LEU A 167 0.80 12.80 22.87
CA LEU A 167 -0.45 12.79 23.60
C LEU A 167 -0.42 13.99 24.57
N LYS A 168 -1.08 15.07 24.19
CA LYS A 168 -1.43 16.09 25.19
C LYS A 168 -2.30 15.37 26.22
N LYS A 169 -1.68 15.06 27.36
CA LYS A 169 -2.38 14.56 28.54
C LYS A 169 -3.43 15.54 29.00
#